data_17c4c59194c308c6048d76bc8450c929
#
_entry.id   17c4c59194c308c6048d76bc8450c929
#
_cell.length_a   1.000
_cell.length_b   1.000
_cell.length_c   1.000
_cell.angle_alpha   90.00
_cell.angle_beta   90.00
_cell.angle_gamma   90.00
#
_symmetry.space_group_name_H-M   'P 1'
#
loop_
_entity.id
_entity.type
_entity.pdbx_description
1 polymer ?
#
loop_
_entity_poly.entity_id
_entity_poly.type
_entity_poly.pdbx_seq_one_letter_code
_entity_poly.pdbx_strand_id
1 'polypeptide(L)'
;ILMDSWTLDADDKDMIVMYHKFGYVLDGEKHQIDSTMVAIGENQVYTAMAKTVGLPVAIATVAILNKKITTPGVQIPISREVYEPILKELETYGITFSEKKVPYLGYNSLNL
;
A
#
# COMPACT_ATOMS: atom_id res chain seq x y z
N ILE A 1 20.97 -4.10 20.74
CA ILE A 1 21.64 -3.73 19.47
C ILE A 1 20.64 -3.18 18.45
N LEU A 2 19.52 -3.88 18.14
CA LEU A 2 18.55 -3.37 17.16
C LEU A 2 17.74 -2.18 17.68
N MET A 3 17.36 -2.18 18.94
CA MET A 3 16.60 -1.08 19.56
C MET A 3 17.39 0.25 19.48
N ASP A 4 18.67 0.21 19.80
CA ASP A 4 19.51 1.42 19.80
C ASP A 4 19.72 1.99 18.38
N SER A 5 19.62 1.13 17.34
CA SER A 5 19.80 1.56 15.94
C SER A 5 18.48 1.96 15.24
N TRP A 6 17.34 1.56 15.77
CA TRP A 6 16.03 1.74 15.14
C TRP A 6 15.07 2.63 15.94
N THR A 7 15.51 3.11 17.11
CA THR A 7 14.73 4.08 17.88
C THR A 7 14.76 5.43 17.16
N LEU A 8 13.58 5.98 16.93
CA LEU A 8 13.43 7.32 16.38
C LEU A 8 13.73 8.34 17.46
N ASP A 9 14.48 9.38 17.16
CA ASP A 9 14.65 10.54 18.02
C ASP A 9 13.36 11.39 18.05
N ALA A 10 13.27 12.35 18.96
CA ALA A 10 12.04 13.09 19.24
C ALA A 10 11.45 13.80 18.00
N ASP A 11 12.32 14.26 17.10
CA ASP A 11 11.93 14.98 15.88
C ASP A 11 11.97 14.10 14.61
N ASP A 12 12.35 12.82 14.76
CA ASP A 12 12.44 11.91 13.64
C ASP A 12 11.06 11.44 13.18
N LYS A 13 10.97 11.18 11.86
CA LYS A 13 9.82 10.60 11.21
C LYS A 13 10.28 9.47 10.31
N ASP A 14 9.58 8.35 10.39
CA ASP A 14 9.79 7.26 9.43
C ASP A 14 9.11 7.54 8.09
N MET A 15 9.54 6.84 7.06
CA MET A 15 8.95 6.90 5.74
C MET A 15 8.85 5.50 5.15
N ILE A 16 7.69 5.18 4.60
CA ILE A 16 7.47 3.98 3.79
C ILE A 16 7.35 4.39 2.33
N VAL A 17 8.15 3.76 1.48
CA VAL A 17 8.06 3.89 0.03
C VAL A 17 7.73 2.54 -0.56
N MET A 18 6.63 2.47 -1.33
CA MET A 18 6.29 1.31 -2.15
C MET A 18 6.39 1.71 -3.62
N TYR A 19 7.11 0.90 -4.38
CA TYR A 19 7.25 1.06 -5.82
C TYR A 19 6.98 -0.28 -6.52
N HIS A 20 5.97 -0.29 -7.36
CA HIS A 20 5.54 -1.46 -8.10
C HIS A 20 5.67 -1.20 -9.60
N LYS A 21 6.19 -2.19 -10.32
CA LYS A 21 6.21 -2.24 -11.78
C LYS A 21 5.30 -3.37 -12.26
N PHE A 22 4.27 -3.03 -12.99
CA PHE A 22 3.34 -4.00 -13.58
C PHE A 22 3.55 -4.06 -15.09
N GLY A 23 4.19 -5.14 -15.58
CA GLY A 23 4.24 -5.46 -17.00
C GLY A 23 3.08 -6.38 -17.36
N TYR A 24 2.34 -6.08 -18.43
CA TYR A 24 1.22 -6.89 -18.90
C TYR A 24 1.10 -6.85 -20.42
N VAL A 25 0.34 -7.80 -20.95
CA VAL A 25 0.00 -7.86 -22.37
C VAL A 25 -1.49 -7.61 -22.52
N LEU A 26 -1.85 -6.67 -23.37
CA LEU A 26 -3.23 -6.37 -23.74
C LEU A 26 -3.30 -6.28 -25.27
N ASP A 27 -4.22 -7.02 -25.87
CA ASP A 27 -4.43 -7.09 -27.33
C ASP A 27 -3.14 -7.41 -28.13
N GLY A 28 -2.24 -8.22 -27.53
CA GLY A 28 -0.97 -8.59 -28.12
C GLY A 28 0.16 -7.57 -27.93
N GLU A 29 -0.13 -6.41 -27.37
CA GLU A 29 0.86 -5.36 -27.08
C GLU A 29 1.33 -5.42 -25.62
N LYS A 30 2.61 -5.07 -25.41
CA LYS A 30 3.22 -5.03 -24.09
C LYS A 30 3.07 -3.64 -23.49
N HIS A 31 2.59 -3.60 -22.28
CA HIS A 31 2.35 -2.38 -21.50
C HIS A 31 3.04 -2.44 -20.15
N GLN A 32 3.31 -1.28 -19.57
CA GLN A 32 3.82 -1.15 -18.20
C GLN A 32 3.11 -0.02 -17.47
N ILE A 33 2.80 -0.28 -16.20
CA ILE A 33 2.35 0.72 -15.23
C ILE A 33 3.32 0.69 -14.07
N ASP A 34 3.84 1.86 -13.71
CA ASP A 34 4.55 2.07 -12.47
C ASP A 34 3.58 2.66 -11.44
N SER A 35 3.53 2.08 -10.25
CA SER A 35 2.66 2.50 -9.15
C SER A 35 3.51 2.80 -7.93
N THR A 36 3.39 4.00 -7.38
CA THR A 36 4.20 4.48 -6.26
C THR A 36 3.32 4.99 -5.14
N MET A 37 3.65 4.60 -3.91
CA MET A 37 3.07 5.14 -2.69
C MET A 37 4.20 5.61 -1.76
N VAL A 38 4.01 6.77 -1.14
CA VAL A 38 4.89 7.30 -0.10
C VAL A 38 4.03 7.67 1.10
N ALA A 39 4.37 7.12 2.26
CA ALA A 39 3.75 7.47 3.53
C ALA A 39 4.83 7.99 4.48
N ILE A 40 4.59 9.14 5.12
CA ILE A 40 5.48 9.73 6.11
C ILE A 40 4.79 9.68 7.47
N GLY A 41 5.50 9.25 8.50
CA GLY A 41 5.03 9.24 9.88
C GLY A 41 4.86 10.64 10.45
N GLU A 42 4.08 10.76 11.50
CA GLU A 42 3.85 12.03 12.17
C GLU A 42 4.84 12.24 13.33
N ASN A 43 5.11 11.18 14.06
CA ASN A 43 5.98 11.16 15.22
C ASN A 43 6.39 9.72 15.57
N GLN A 44 7.04 9.52 16.70
CA GLN A 44 7.50 8.20 17.19
C GLN A 44 6.36 7.19 17.46
N VAL A 45 5.12 7.64 17.65
CA VAL A 45 3.95 6.78 17.93
C VAL A 45 3.13 6.53 16.66
N TYR A 46 2.82 7.61 15.94
CA TYR A 46 2.06 7.57 14.69
C TYR A 46 3.03 7.49 13.50
N THR A 47 3.74 6.37 13.45
CA THR A 47 4.73 6.10 12.40
C THR A 47 4.04 5.75 11.07
N ALA A 48 4.75 5.93 9.96
CA ALA A 48 4.27 5.48 8.66
C ALA A 48 4.06 3.96 8.66
N MET A 49 4.95 3.20 9.32
CA MET A 49 4.82 1.76 9.50
C MET A 49 3.54 1.42 10.27
N ALA A 50 3.26 2.07 11.39
CA ALA A 50 2.06 1.83 12.18
C ALA A 50 0.77 2.13 11.39
N LYS A 51 0.77 3.22 10.62
CA LYS A 51 -0.37 3.61 9.78
C LYS A 51 -0.62 2.64 8.63
N THR A 52 0.43 2.30 7.87
CA THR A 52 0.29 1.44 6.68
C THR A 52 -0.06 -0.01 7.02
N VAL A 53 0.19 -0.45 8.24
CA VAL A 53 -0.20 -1.79 8.73
C VAL A 53 -1.52 -1.74 9.50
N GLY A 54 -1.67 -0.81 10.44
CA GLY A 54 -2.82 -0.74 11.34
C GLY A 54 -4.11 -0.28 10.67
N LEU A 55 -4.06 0.76 9.84
CA LEU A 55 -5.26 1.29 9.19
C LEU A 55 -5.98 0.28 8.29
N PRO A 56 -5.31 -0.49 7.40
CA PRO A 56 -6.00 -1.49 6.60
C PRO A 56 -6.76 -2.53 7.45
N VAL A 57 -6.18 -2.96 8.56
CA VAL A 57 -6.81 -3.93 9.47
C VAL A 57 -8.03 -3.30 10.16
N ALA A 58 -7.90 -2.09 10.67
CA ALA A 58 -9.00 -1.37 11.32
C ALA A 58 -10.16 -1.11 10.35
N ILE A 59 -9.87 -0.62 9.15
CA ILE A 59 -10.86 -0.36 8.10
C ILE A 59 -11.57 -1.65 7.68
N ALA A 60 -10.82 -2.74 7.46
CA ALA A 60 -11.39 -4.03 7.13
C ALA A 60 -12.33 -4.53 8.22
N THR A 61 -11.93 -4.40 9.50
CA THR A 61 -12.76 -4.78 10.65
C THR A 61 -14.07 -3.99 10.67
N VAL A 62 -14.01 -2.68 10.50
CA VAL A 62 -15.20 -1.83 10.44
C VAL A 62 -16.08 -2.18 9.23
N ALA A 63 -15.48 -2.47 8.08
CA ALA A 63 -16.21 -2.88 6.88
C ALA A 63 -16.97 -4.22 7.08
N ILE A 64 -16.36 -5.17 7.78
CA ILE A 64 -17.02 -6.45 8.15
C ILE A 64 -18.18 -6.20 9.13
N LEU A 65 -17.96 -5.43 10.17
CA LEU A 65 -18.99 -5.10 11.15
C LEU A 65 -20.19 -4.37 10.54
N ASN A 66 -19.93 -3.51 9.57
CA ASN A 66 -20.96 -2.80 8.81
C ASN A 66 -21.53 -3.61 7.63
N LYS A 67 -21.17 -4.89 7.50
CA LYS A 67 -21.64 -5.79 6.43
C LYS A 67 -21.33 -5.29 5.01
N LYS A 68 -20.27 -4.49 4.86
CA LYS A 68 -19.74 -4.11 3.53
C LYS A 68 -18.90 -5.23 2.92
N ILE A 69 -18.25 -6.03 3.79
CA ILE A 69 -17.55 -7.26 3.42
C ILE A 69 -18.34 -8.40 4.06
N THR A 70 -18.91 -9.28 3.25
CA THR A 70 -19.83 -10.33 3.70
C THR A 70 -19.31 -11.74 3.41
N THR A 71 -18.32 -11.89 2.56
CA THR A 71 -17.73 -13.18 2.21
C THR A 71 -17.09 -13.83 3.45
N PRO A 72 -17.55 -15.03 3.88
CA PRO A 72 -17.05 -15.69 5.08
C PRO A 72 -15.71 -16.39 4.85
N GLY A 73 -15.04 -16.75 5.95
CA GLY A 73 -13.81 -17.53 5.97
C GLY A 73 -12.55 -16.68 5.81
N VAL A 74 -11.41 -17.35 5.61
CA VAL A 74 -10.13 -16.68 5.38
C VAL A 74 -10.10 -16.12 3.96
N GLN A 75 -9.92 -14.81 3.84
CA GLN A 75 -9.90 -14.11 2.56
C GLN A 75 -8.52 -13.53 2.27
N ILE A 76 -8.09 -13.65 1.03
CA ILE A 76 -6.97 -12.86 0.49
C ILE A 76 -7.59 -11.59 -0.12
N PRO A 77 -7.02 -10.38 0.10
CA PRO A 77 -7.62 -9.11 -0.32
C PRO A 77 -7.50 -8.86 -1.84
N ILE A 78 -7.85 -9.85 -2.67
CA ILE A 78 -7.83 -9.79 -4.13
C ILE A 78 -9.24 -9.59 -4.72
N SER A 79 -10.28 -9.83 -3.93
CA SER A 79 -11.66 -9.60 -4.37
C SER A 79 -12.02 -8.13 -4.25
N ARG A 80 -12.80 -7.63 -5.22
CA ARG A 80 -13.24 -6.23 -5.26
C ARG A 80 -14.02 -5.81 -4.02
N GLU A 81 -14.83 -6.72 -3.49
CA GLU A 81 -15.58 -6.53 -2.23
C GLU A 81 -14.65 -6.18 -1.06
N VAL A 82 -13.45 -6.77 -1.03
CA VAL A 82 -12.49 -6.57 0.07
C VAL A 82 -11.61 -5.36 -0.18
N TYR A 83 -10.92 -5.28 -1.32
CA TYR A 83 -9.90 -4.23 -1.50
C TYR A 83 -10.48 -2.85 -1.79
N GLU A 84 -11.60 -2.75 -2.51
CA GLU A 84 -12.13 -1.45 -2.96
C GLU A 84 -12.55 -0.52 -1.79
N PRO A 85 -13.34 -0.98 -0.80
CA PRO A 85 -13.70 -0.13 0.33
C PRO A 85 -12.49 0.23 1.20
N ILE A 86 -11.51 -0.67 1.33
CA ILE A 86 -10.31 -0.43 2.13
C ILE A 86 -9.43 0.62 1.48
N LEU A 87 -9.11 0.46 0.19
CA LEU A 87 -8.26 1.41 -0.54
C LEU A 87 -8.90 2.80 -0.58
N LYS A 88 -10.20 2.88 -0.85
CA LYS A 88 -10.92 4.15 -0.88
C LYS A 88 -10.90 4.89 0.47
N GLU A 89 -11.00 4.17 1.57
CA GLU A 89 -10.94 4.77 2.90
C GLU A 89 -9.50 5.16 3.27
N LEU A 90 -8.49 4.39 2.86
CA LEU A 90 -7.08 4.73 3.05
C LEU A 90 -6.68 6.06 2.40
N GLU A 91 -7.30 6.42 1.28
CA GLU A 91 -7.08 7.72 0.64
C GLU A 91 -7.41 8.89 1.58
N THR A 92 -8.41 8.75 2.44
CA THR A 92 -8.78 9.78 3.43
C THR A 92 -7.72 10.00 4.50
N TYR A 93 -6.83 9.01 4.68
CA TYR A 93 -5.67 9.07 5.59
C TYR A 93 -4.37 9.43 4.87
N GLY A 94 -4.45 9.84 3.59
CA GLY A 94 -3.30 10.23 2.80
C GLY A 94 -2.46 9.06 2.27
N ILE A 95 -2.97 7.83 2.36
CA ILE A 95 -2.31 6.63 1.80
C ILE A 95 -2.89 6.39 0.41
N THR A 96 -2.18 6.87 -0.61
CA THR A 96 -2.62 6.81 -2.01
C THR A 96 -1.51 6.29 -2.91
N PHE A 97 -1.89 5.62 -3.98
CA PHE A 97 -0.98 5.20 -5.04
C PHE A 97 -1.07 6.15 -6.23
N SER A 98 0.08 6.60 -6.70
CA SER A 98 0.20 7.34 -7.96
C SER A 98 0.60 6.37 -9.06
N GLU A 99 -0.21 6.26 -10.09
CA GLU A 99 0.00 5.34 -11.21
C GLU A 99 0.36 6.10 -12.48
N LYS A 100 1.37 5.59 -13.19
CA LYS A 100 1.84 6.16 -14.44
C LYS A 100 2.07 5.08 -15.48
N LYS A 101 1.45 5.21 -16.64
CA LYS A 101 1.82 4.42 -17.81
C LYS A 101 3.19 4.85 -18.32
N VAL A 102 4.07 3.90 -18.51
CA VAL A 102 5.43 4.12 -19.00
C VAL A 102 5.73 3.15 -20.15
N PRO A 103 6.75 3.43 -21.00
CA PRO A 103 7.20 2.49 -22.01
C PRO A 103 7.56 1.15 -21.37
N TYR A 104 7.19 0.04 -22.02
CA TYR A 104 7.56 -1.29 -21.54
C TYR A 104 9.07 -1.51 -21.66
N LEU A 105 9.77 -1.56 -20.54
CA LEU A 105 11.22 -1.76 -20.47
C LEU A 105 11.64 -3.22 -20.32
N GLY A 106 10.67 -4.13 -20.23
CA GLY A 106 10.94 -5.55 -19.93
C GLY A 106 11.30 -5.77 -18.46
N TYR A 107 11.35 -7.03 -18.09
CA TYR A 107 11.80 -7.46 -16.76
C TYR A 107 13.32 -7.61 -16.80
N ASN A 108 14.04 -6.52 -16.73
CA ASN A 108 15.49 -6.56 -16.56
C ASN A 108 15.79 -6.25 -15.08
N SER A 109 16.21 -7.27 -14.34
CA SER A 109 16.57 -7.18 -12.92
C SER A 109 17.77 -6.25 -12.62
N LEU A 110 18.35 -5.65 -13.65
CA LEU A 110 19.52 -4.77 -13.57
C LEU A 110 19.18 -3.28 -13.75
N ASN A 111 17.93 -2.92 -13.97
CA ASN A 111 17.47 -1.53 -14.11
C ASN A 111 16.68 -1.07 -12.87
N LEU A 112 17.26 -1.30 -11.69
CA LEU A 112 16.89 -0.60 -10.47
C LEU A 112 17.68 0.69 -10.36
#